data_bbcc4b2748a31d63d2b45aec8ca632df
#
_entry.id   bbcc4b2748a31d63d2b45aec8ca632df
#
_cell.length_a   1.000
_cell.length_b   1.000
_cell.length_c   1.000
_cell.angle_alpha   90.00
_cell.angle_beta   90.00
_cell.angle_gamma   90.00
#
_symmetry.space_group_name_H-M   'P 1'
#
loop_
_entity.id
_entity.type
_entity.pdbx_description
1 polymer ?
#
loop_
_entity_poly.entity_id
_entity_poly.type
_entity_poly.pdbx_seq_one_letter_code
_entity_poly.pdbx_strand_id
1 'polypeptide(L)'
;MKIQRKIKRKPNLMIIGAAGAVANAVLLKLPEYRNSFGRLVLLDKKGNIRKNKHLDHKKLRYVFVRKKINLPAKEKEFLSLLKRYGIGVLVDLSTIDTIPILEALRRIDVKYLNTSMNIADGASYSLVFDLINNRDKFSEGVRILCSGMNPGVVNAWVRLGIETYGVPDRVTFIEYDSSRPASGWKTILTWSIEQFVNESSIERSAVMLGGDRVRLSKDVAVMCREDMAKYFRPIMKMADYPKGFVVPHEECASIAMLFNVPAKFVYAIHPKTMERLVSLYKKQGELSNHDLLLGDNVKMPLVGRDNIAVRLDYKDKAVYYMNSMDNSDQKGTNATCAQVAVGVLAGLRTLLKGDLPSRVYFTSELFNKGYKDFVLDSMAVQKFVFKKKNGKLKMSEHVPEIH
;
A
#
# COMPACT_ATOMS: atom_id res chain seq x y z
N MET A 1 -48.57 13.10 -0.29
CA MET A 1 -47.45 13.19 0.70
C MET A 1 -46.14 13.32 -0.07
N LYS A 2 -45.53 14.52 -0.14
CA LYS A 2 -44.19 14.69 -0.77
C LYS A 2 -43.15 14.15 0.15
N ILE A 3 -42.54 13.00 -0.18
CA ILE A 3 -41.36 12.49 0.52
C ILE A 3 -40.21 13.47 0.26
N GLN A 4 -39.94 14.34 1.20
CA GLN A 4 -38.71 15.16 1.19
C GLN A 4 -37.52 14.19 1.31
N ARG A 5 -36.85 13.90 0.20
CA ARG A 5 -35.54 13.25 0.21
C ARG A 5 -34.59 14.15 1.02
N LYS A 6 -34.31 13.78 2.28
CA LYS A 6 -33.23 14.39 3.07
C LYS A 6 -31.94 14.28 2.23
N ILE A 7 -31.48 15.39 1.69
CA ILE A 7 -30.17 15.47 1.02
C ILE A 7 -29.13 15.06 2.06
N LYS A 8 -28.59 13.86 1.96
CA LYS A 8 -27.50 13.39 2.85
C LYS A 8 -26.33 14.36 2.67
N ARG A 9 -25.97 15.07 3.74
CA ARG A 9 -24.82 15.97 3.76
C ARG A 9 -23.56 15.15 3.45
N LYS A 10 -22.72 15.62 2.51
CA LYS A 10 -21.45 14.96 2.16
C LYS A 10 -20.54 14.97 3.39
N PRO A 11 -19.86 13.84 3.72
CA PRO A 11 -18.97 13.76 4.88
C PRO A 11 -17.76 14.68 4.67
N ASN A 12 -17.28 15.30 5.75
CA ASN A 12 -15.98 15.98 5.72
C ASN A 12 -14.87 14.94 5.77
N LEU A 13 -13.80 15.20 5.02
CA LEU A 13 -12.64 14.34 4.86
C LEU A 13 -11.46 14.94 5.63
N MET A 14 -10.79 14.12 6.46
CA MET A 14 -9.49 14.46 7.04
C MET A 14 -8.43 13.49 6.49
N ILE A 15 -7.25 14.04 6.14
CA ILE A 15 -6.06 13.26 5.81
C ILE A 15 -4.99 13.56 6.85
N ILE A 16 -4.53 12.52 7.57
CA ILE A 16 -3.39 12.58 8.50
C ILE A 16 -2.12 12.18 7.73
N GLY A 17 -0.97 12.78 8.09
CA GLY A 17 0.28 12.58 7.36
C GLY A 17 0.33 13.38 6.05
N ALA A 18 -0.42 14.48 6.00
CA ALA A 18 -0.68 15.26 4.77
C ALA A 18 0.57 15.89 4.13
N ALA A 19 1.71 15.98 4.84
CA ALA A 19 2.99 16.44 4.30
C ALA A 19 3.87 15.30 3.75
N GLY A 20 3.40 14.04 3.77
CA GLY A 20 4.10 12.87 3.26
C GLY A 20 4.13 12.78 1.74
N ALA A 21 4.98 11.89 1.19
CA ALA A 21 5.10 11.65 -0.25
C ALA A 21 3.81 11.03 -0.83
N VAL A 22 3.28 10.00 -0.16
CA VAL A 22 2.01 9.35 -0.55
C VAL A 22 0.85 10.35 -0.50
N ALA A 23 0.76 11.16 0.57
CA ALA A 23 -0.28 12.19 0.66
C ALA A 23 -0.20 13.19 -0.50
N ASN A 24 1.01 13.59 -0.90
CA ASN A 24 1.21 14.45 -2.06
C ASN A 24 0.65 13.81 -3.35
N ALA A 25 0.92 12.53 -3.59
CA ALA A 25 0.38 11.80 -4.75
C ALA A 25 -1.16 11.72 -4.72
N VAL A 26 -1.74 11.46 -3.55
CA VAL A 26 -3.20 11.47 -3.35
C VAL A 26 -3.78 12.86 -3.64
N LEU A 27 -3.16 13.92 -3.11
CA LEU A 27 -3.63 15.30 -3.28
C LEU A 27 -3.57 15.78 -4.74
N LEU A 28 -2.65 15.25 -5.57
CA LEU A 28 -2.60 15.53 -7.02
C LEU A 28 -3.85 15.04 -7.75
N LYS A 29 -4.43 13.93 -7.31
CA LYS A 29 -5.62 13.29 -7.92
C LYS A 29 -6.93 13.68 -7.24
N LEU A 30 -6.88 14.11 -5.98
CA LEU A 30 -8.07 14.39 -5.17
C LEU A 30 -9.02 15.47 -5.74
N PRO A 31 -8.57 16.48 -6.53
CA PRO A 31 -9.45 17.45 -7.19
C PRO A 31 -10.52 16.82 -8.09
N GLU A 32 -10.26 15.66 -8.68
CA GLU A 32 -11.21 14.92 -9.53
C GLU A 32 -12.41 14.42 -8.69
N TYR A 33 -12.22 14.20 -7.39
CA TYR A 33 -13.22 13.69 -6.44
C TYR A 33 -13.79 14.78 -5.52
N ARG A 34 -13.46 16.06 -5.79
CA ARG A 34 -13.81 17.18 -4.90
C ARG A 34 -15.30 17.26 -4.57
N ASN A 35 -16.14 16.83 -5.49
CA ASN A 35 -17.60 16.83 -5.31
C ASN A 35 -18.14 15.65 -4.50
N SER A 36 -17.33 14.70 -4.08
CA SER A 36 -17.74 13.51 -3.35
C SER A 36 -17.75 13.70 -1.83
N PHE A 37 -17.09 14.74 -1.31
CA PHE A 37 -16.98 15.04 0.13
C PHE A 37 -17.21 16.53 0.40
N GLY A 38 -17.39 16.88 1.67
CA GLY A 38 -17.58 18.25 2.14
C GLY A 38 -16.25 19.01 2.30
N ARG A 39 -15.93 19.40 3.54
CA ARG A 39 -14.67 20.08 3.87
C ARG A 39 -13.51 19.09 3.79
N LEU A 40 -12.36 19.54 3.25
CA LEU A 40 -11.08 18.84 3.33
C LEU A 40 -10.24 19.43 4.46
N VAL A 41 -9.78 18.58 5.37
CA VAL A 41 -8.87 18.95 6.47
C VAL A 41 -7.59 18.15 6.30
N LEU A 42 -6.47 18.82 6.19
CA LEU A 42 -5.14 18.24 6.06
C LEU A 42 -4.41 18.42 7.38
N LEU A 43 -3.93 17.33 7.97
CA LEU A 43 -3.26 17.34 9.26
C LEU A 43 -1.86 16.74 9.16
N ASP A 44 -0.87 17.45 9.71
CA ASP A 44 0.51 16.96 9.84
C ASP A 44 1.21 17.62 11.03
N LYS A 45 2.24 16.94 11.56
CA LYS A 45 3.17 17.52 12.55
C LYS A 45 4.08 18.59 11.95
N LYS A 46 4.35 18.53 10.65
CA LYS A 46 5.10 19.53 9.87
C LYS A 46 4.24 20.79 9.63
N GLY A 47 4.89 21.87 9.20
CA GLY A 47 4.21 23.17 9.11
C GLY A 47 3.23 23.33 7.96
N ASN A 48 3.34 22.54 6.90
CA ASN A 48 2.48 22.64 5.70
C ASN A 48 2.63 21.38 4.84
N ILE A 49 1.72 21.22 3.87
CA ILE A 49 1.88 20.24 2.79
C ILE A 49 3.13 20.56 1.94
N ARG A 50 3.61 19.57 1.21
CA ARG A 50 4.76 19.77 0.31
C ARG A 50 4.48 20.87 -0.71
N LYS A 51 5.47 21.72 -0.95
CA LYS A 51 5.43 22.66 -2.07
C LYS A 51 5.50 21.88 -3.38
N ASN A 52 4.40 21.84 -4.10
CA ASN A 52 4.30 21.17 -5.37
C ASN A 52 3.52 22.03 -6.35
N LYS A 53 4.19 22.49 -7.43
CA LYS A 53 3.60 23.35 -8.46
C LYS A 53 2.46 22.71 -9.23
N HIS A 54 2.34 21.38 -9.18
CA HIS A 54 1.29 20.63 -9.84
C HIS A 54 0.02 20.47 -8.99
N LEU A 55 0.05 20.86 -7.69
CA LEU A 55 -1.13 20.84 -6.83
C LEU A 55 -2.10 21.99 -7.19
N ASP A 56 -3.33 21.64 -7.48
CA ASP A 56 -4.40 22.63 -7.67
C ASP A 56 -5.01 23.05 -6.33
N HIS A 57 -4.33 23.96 -5.63
CA HIS A 57 -4.77 24.46 -4.32
C HIS A 57 -6.16 25.12 -4.36
N LYS A 58 -6.55 25.73 -5.50
CA LYS A 58 -7.85 26.38 -5.66
C LYS A 58 -8.98 25.35 -5.68
N LYS A 59 -8.79 24.23 -6.38
CA LYS A 59 -9.77 23.13 -6.40
C LYS A 59 -9.77 22.35 -5.10
N LEU A 60 -8.63 22.11 -4.46
CA LEU A 60 -8.56 21.36 -3.20
C LEU A 60 -9.34 22.04 -2.07
N ARG A 61 -9.21 23.36 -1.89
CA ARG A 61 -9.92 24.15 -0.86
C ARG A 61 -9.88 23.48 0.52
N TYR A 62 -8.71 23.35 1.09
CA TYR A 62 -8.49 22.65 2.36
C TYR A 62 -8.25 23.60 3.53
N VAL A 63 -8.45 23.08 4.75
CA VAL A 63 -7.95 23.65 6.00
C VAL A 63 -6.74 22.86 6.43
N PHE A 64 -5.61 23.52 6.67
CA PHE A 64 -4.41 22.86 7.19
C PHE A 64 -4.35 22.98 8.71
N VAL A 65 -4.09 21.86 9.39
CA VAL A 65 -3.96 21.78 10.85
C VAL A 65 -2.57 21.25 11.19
N ARG A 66 -1.71 22.11 11.74
CA ARG A 66 -0.41 21.70 12.26
C ARG A 66 -0.59 21.10 13.65
N LYS A 67 -0.47 19.77 13.75
CA LYS A 67 -0.59 19.06 15.01
C LYS A 67 0.07 17.69 14.97
N LYS A 68 0.78 17.32 16.04
CA LYS A 68 1.23 15.97 16.29
C LYS A 68 0.12 15.20 16.99
N ILE A 69 -0.35 14.11 16.40
CA ILE A 69 -1.23 13.15 17.08
C ILE A 69 -0.37 12.29 18.00
N ASN A 70 -0.83 12.11 19.22
CA ASN A 70 -0.19 11.29 20.23
C ASN A 70 -1.23 10.37 20.88
N LEU A 71 -1.36 9.17 20.34
CA LEU A 71 -2.27 8.16 20.85
C LEU A 71 -1.48 7.03 21.53
N PRO A 72 -2.02 6.41 22.57
CA PRO A 72 -3.34 6.71 23.19
C PRO A 72 -3.34 7.91 24.15
N ALA A 73 -2.17 8.46 24.51
CA ALA A 73 -2.01 9.44 25.59
C ALA A 73 -2.90 10.68 25.48
N LYS A 74 -3.20 11.14 24.25
CA LYS A 74 -4.04 12.33 23.97
C LYS A 74 -5.30 12.00 23.17
N GLU A 75 -5.95 10.88 23.46
CA GLU A 75 -7.15 10.42 22.75
C GLU A 75 -8.28 11.45 22.76
N LYS A 76 -8.60 12.04 23.94
CA LYS A 76 -9.66 13.06 24.05
C LYS A 76 -9.42 14.26 23.14
N GLU A 77 -8.17 14.68 23.01
CA GLU A 77 -7.77 15.78 22.13
C GLU A 77 -7.95 15.43 20.66
N PHE A 78 -7.61 14.21 20.27
CA PHE A 78 -7.83 13.69 18.93
C PHE A 78 -9.32 13.62 18.58
N LEU A 79 -10.14 13.03 19.44
CA LEU A 79 -11.59 12.96 19.25
C LEU A 79 -12.25 14.34 19.18
N SER A 80 -11.81 15.29 20.01
CA SER A 80 -12.29 16.68 19.99
C SER A 80 -11.95 17.36 18.66
N LEU A 81 -10.78 17.06 18.08
CA LEU A 81 -10.39 17.56 16.77
C LEU A 81 -11.31 17.04 15.65
N LEU A 82 -11.57 15.73 15.63
CA LEU A 82 -12.48 15.12 14.65
C LEU A 82 -13.90 15.71 14.76
N LYS A 83 -14.42 15.88 15.97
CA LYS A 83 -15.73 16.51 16.24
C LYS A 83 -15.75 17.97 15.79
N ARG A 84 -14.72 18.77 16.15
CA ARG A 84 -14.62 20.19 15.79
C ARG A 84 -14.73 20.44 14.29
N TYR A 85 -14.14 19.57 13.46
CA TYR A 85 -14.19 19.67 12.01
C TYR A 85 -15.34 18.87 11.38
N GLY A 86 -16.15 18.19 12.19
CA GLY A 86 -17.27 17.36 11.74
C GLY A 86 -16.82 16.27 10.76
N ILE A 87 -15.70 15.60 11.08
CA ILE A 87 -15.10 14.60 10.20
C ILE A 87 -15.98 13.36 10.13
N GLY A 88 -16.31 12.93 8.92
CA GLY A 88 -17.04 11.68 8.65
C GLY A 88 -16.17 10.61 8.02
N VAL A 89 -15.04 11.01 7.41
CA VAL A 89 -14.06 10.07 6.81
C VAL A 89 -12.65 10.50 7.20
N LEU A 90 -11.87 9.58 7.72
CA LEU A 90 -10.47 9.74 8.09
C LEU A 90 -9.59 8.85 7.20
N VAL A 91 -8.66 9.45 6.49
CA VAL A 91 -7.59 8.77 5.74
C VAL A 91 -6.28 8.97 6.47
N ASP A 92 -5.66 7.87 6.85
CA ASP A 92 -4.40 7.88 7.59
C ASP A 92 -3.24 7.44 6.70
N LEU A 93 -2.35 8.38 6.43
CA LEU A 93 -1.12 8.22 5.65
C LEU A 93 0.10 8.54 6.54
N SER A 94 -0.03 8.33 7.84
CA SER A 94 1.01 8.59 8.84
C SER A 94 1.64 7.28 9.33
N THR A 95 2.63 7.40 10.20
CA THR A 95 3.27 6.29 10.91
C THR A 95 2.74 6.13 12.34
N ILE A 96 1.50 6.57 12.61
CA ILE A 96 0.86 6.40 13.92
C ILE A 96 0.39 4.95 14.05
N ASP A 97 0.58 4.36 15.23
CA ASP A 97 0.12 3.01 15.49
C ASP A 97 -1.37 2.82 15.18
N THR A 98 -1.69 1.75 14.47
CA THR A 98 -3.04 1.51 13.95
C THR A 98 -4.05 1.23 15.07
N ILE A 99 -3.70 0.40 16.05
CA ILE A 99 -4.63 -0.01 17.12
C ILE A 99 -5.13 1.18 17.97
N PRO A 100 -4.28 2.09 18.46
CA PRO A 100 -4.74 3.27 19.20
C PRO A 100 -5.70 4.16 18.40
N ILE A 101 -5.55 4.24 17.08
CA ILE A 101 -6.51 4.97 16.24
C ILE A 101 -7.85 4.23 16.19
N LEU A 102 -7.83 2.91 15.93
CA LEU A 102 -9.04 2.10 15.86
C LEU A 102 -9.81 2.14 17.19
N GLU A 103 -9.11 2.03 18.34
CA GLU A 103 -9.71 2.14 19.66
C GLU A 103 -10.38 3.51 19.90
N ALA A 104 -9.70 4.60 19.53
CA ALA A 104 -10.28 5.93 19.63
C ALA A 104 -11.56 6.07 18.77
N LEU A 105 -11.54 5.51 17.56
CA LEU A 105 -12.66 5.59 16.62
C LEU A 105 -13.86 4.72 16.98
N ARG A 106 -13.77 3.80 17.95
CA ARG A 106 -14.92 3.04 18.49
C ARG A 106 -15.97 3.96 19.15
N ARG A 107 -15.56 5.16 19.56
CA ARG A 107 -16.41 6.12 20.30
C ARG A 107 -17.13 7.11 19.41
N ILE A 108 -16.89 7.09 18.10
CA ILE A 108 -17.47 8.06 17.17
C ILE A 108 -17.73 7.41 15.79
N ASP A 109 -18.77 7.88 15.12
CA ASP A 109 -19.11 7.44 13.75
C ASP A 109 -18.24 8.16 12.72
N VAL A 110 -16.98 7.72 12.60
CA VAL A 110 -16.02 8.19 11.58
C VAL A 110 -15.51 6.96 10.82
N LYS A 111 -15.69 6.93 9.52
CA LYS A 111 -15.13 5.90 8.66
C LYS A 111 -13.62 6.07 8.56
N TYR A 112 -12.87 4.97 8.48
CA TYR A 112 -11.41 5.00 8.50
C TYR A 112 -10.79 4.22 7.35
N LEU A 113 -9.68 4.72 6.85
CA LEU A 113 -8.83 4.08 5.86
C LEU A 113 -7.36 4.34 6.16
N ASN A 114 -6.51 3.29 6.08
CA ASN A 114 -5.05 3.41 6.08
C ASN A 114 -4.41 2.65 4.91
N THR A 115 -3.10 2.84 4.72
CA THR A 115 -2.33 2.19 3.65
C THR A 115 -1.49 1.01 4.14
N SER A 116 -1.20 0.93 5.44
CA SER A 116 -0.34 -0.08 6.05
C SER A 116 -0.70 -0.26 7.53
N MET A 117 -0.21 -1.34 8.15
CA MET A 117 -0.29 -1.56 9.59
C MET A 117 0.93 -0.96 10.26
N ASN A 118 0.70 0.07 11.06
CA ASN A 118 1.76 0.64 11.88
C ASN A 118 1.67 0.08 13.29
N ILE A 119 2.79 -0.36 13.82
CA ILE A 119 2.96 -0.92 15.17
C ILE A 119 4.32 -0.50 15.71
N ALA A 120 4.36 -0.01 16.95
CA ALA A 120 5.62 0.41 17.57
C ALA A 120 6.53 -0.77 17.88
N ASP A 121 5.96 -1.86 18.41
CA ASP A 121 6.67 -3.06 18.79
C ASP A 121 6.02 -4.30 18.17
N GLY A 122 6.78 -5.04 17.36
CA GLY A 122 6.30 -6.26 16.71
C GLY A 122 6.32 -6.19 15.19
N ALA A 123 5.83 -7.24 14.56
CA ALA A 123 5.78 -7.34 13.11
C ALA A 123 4.39 -6.93 12.59
N SER A 124 4.36 -6.10 11.54
CA SER A 124 3.12 -5.59 10.93
C SER A 124 2.17 -6.71 10.50
N TYR A 125 2.69 -7.82 9.99
CA TYR A 125 1.88 -8.97 9.58
C TYR A 125 1.15 -9.65 10.75
N SER A 126 1.72 -9.66 11.96
CA SER A 126 1.07 -10.24 13.14
C SER A 126 -0.16 -9.46 13.54
N LEU A 127 -0.10 -8.13 13.40
CA LEU A 127 -1.25 -7.25 13.63
C LEU A 127 -2.41 -7.55 12.65
N VAL A 128 -2.09 -7.93 11.41
CA VAL A 128 -3.12 -8.38 10.45
C VAL A 128 -3.83 -9.64 10.94
N PHE A 129 -3.08 -10.62 11.47
CA PHE A 129 -3.68 -11.83 12.04
C PHE A 129 -4.60 -11.51 13.22
N ASP A 130 -4.13 -10.70 14.16
CA ASP A 130 -4.88 -10.28 15.32
C ASP A 130 -6.17 -9.55 14.95
N LEU A 131 -6.09 -8.64 13.98
CA LEU A 131 -7.26 -7.89 13.50
C LEU A 131 -8.26 -8.76 12.73
N ILE A 132 -7.80 -9.75 11.96
CA ILE A 132 -8.71 -10.68 11.30
C ILE A 132 -9.43 -11.56 12.31
N ASN A 133 -8.72 -12.06 13.33
CA ASN A 133 -9.28 -12.92 14.37
C ASN A 133 -10.21 -12.15 15.35
N ASN A 134 -9.99 -10.85 15.52
CA ASN A 134 -10.70 -10.01 16.49
C ASN A 134 -11.49 -8.86 15.82
N ARG A 135 -12.00 -9.05 14.61
CA ARG A 135 -12.69 -8.00 13.83
C ARG A 135 -13.86 -7.36 14.57
N ASP A 136 -14.58 -8.15 15.34
CA ASP A 136 -15.78 -7.71 16.04
C ASP A 136 -15.48 -6.61 17.08
N LYS A 137 -14.25 -6.56 17.59
CA LYS A 137 -13.83 -5.49 18.49
C LYS A 137 -13.86 -4.09 17.85
N PHE A 138 -13.87 -3.99 16.52
CA PHE A 138 -13.83 -2.73 15.77
C PHE A 138 -14.99 -2.60 14.79
N SER A 139 -16.14 -3.25 15.09
CA SER A 139 -17.33 -3.29 14.23
C SER A 139 -18.22 -2.05 14.33
N GLU A 140 -17.90 -1.07 15.18
CA GLU A 140 -18.70 0.15 15.39
C GLU A 140 -18.64 1.13 14.22
N GLY A 141 -17.91 0.84 13.16
CA GLY A 141 -17.85 1.64 11.95
C GLY A 141 -17.15 0.93 10.82
N VAL A 142 -17.16 1.53 9.64
CA VAL A 142 -16.47 1.00 8.48
C VAL A 142 -14.98 1.33 8.57
N ARG A 143 -14.12 0.31 8.55
CA ARG A 143 -12.67 0.39 8.61
C ARG A 143 -12.08 -0.33 7.40
N ILE A 144 -11.42 0.39 6.49
CA ILE A 144 -10.66 -0.21 5.39
C ILE A 144 -9.19 -0.14 5.75
N LEU A 145 -8.55 -1.29 5.87
CA LEU A 145 -7.16 -1.41 6.24
C LEU A 145 -6.31 -1.85 5.05
N CYS A 146 -5.07 -1.39 5.03
CA CYS A 146 -4.10 -1.78 4.01
C CYS A 146 -4.55 -1.42 2.58
N SER A 147 -5.03 -0.20 2.34
CA SER A 147 -5.51 0.26 1.04
C SER A 147 -4.48 1.15 0.34
N GLY A 148 -3.28 0.60 0.15
CA GLY A 148 -2.21 1.16 -0.69
C GLY A 148 -2.05 0.38 -1.99
N MET A 149 -0.83 0.22 -2.44
CA MET A 149 -0.49 -0.66 -3.57
C MET A 149 -0.20 -2.08 -3.07
N ASN A 150 0.82 -2.23 -2.27
CA ASN A 150 1.22 -3.39 -1.48
C ASN A 150 1.53 -2.91 -0.04
N PRO A 151 0.63 -3.23 0.87
CA PRO A 151 -0.64 -3.94 0.72
C PRO A 151 -1.75 -3.10 0.07
N GLY A 152 -2.67 -3.76 -0.65
CA GLY A 152 -3.87 -3.10 -1.15
C GLY A 152 -4.31 -3.53 -2.55
N VAL A 153 -3.88 -2.84 -3.59
CA VAL A 153 -4.22 -3.13 -4.99
C VAL A 153 -3.85 -4.56 -5.37
N VAL A 154 -2.66 -5.02 -4.99
CA VAL A 154 -2.19 -6.40 -5.26
C VAL A 154 -3.10 -7.47 -4.65
N ASN A 155 -3.73 -7.19 -3.51
CA ASN A 155 -4.71 -8.10 -2.90
C ASN A 155 -6.00 -8.21 -3.73
N ALA A 156 -6.42 -7.11 -4.38
CA ALA A 156 -7.54 -7.15 -5.32
C ALA A 156 -7.20 -7.96 -6.58
N TRP A 157 -5.94 -7.93 -7.04
CA TRP A 157 -5.49 -8.79 -8.15
C TRP A 157 -5.45 -10.27 -7.76
N VAL A 158 -5.04 -10.61 -6.54
CA VAL A 158 -5.17 -11.99 -6.04
C VAL A 158 -6.63 -12.43 -6.07
N ARG A 159 -7.54 -11.57 -5.58
CA ARG A 159 -8.97 -11.88 -5.60
C ARG A 159 -9.50 -12.06 -7.02
N LEU A 160 -9.08 -11.22 -7.96
CA LEU A 160 -9.43 -11.37 -9.38
C LEU A 160 -8.99 -12.74 -9.93
N GLY A 161 -7.79 -13.18 -9.59
CA GLY A 161 -7.30 -14.49 -9.98
C GLY A 161 -8.08 -15.64 -9.35
N ILE A 162 -8.43 -15.51 -8.06
CA ILE A 162 -9.26 -16.51 -7.36
C ILE A 162 -10.65 -16.62 -7.97
N GLU A 163 -11.31 -15.51 -8.27
CA GLU A 163 -12.63 -15.51 -8.94
C GLU A 163 -12.58 -16.13 -10.33
N THR A 164 -11.46 -15.97 -11.04
CA THR A 164 -11.32 -16.44 -12.43
C THR A 164 -10.85 -17.90 -12.51
N TYR A 165 -9.95 -18.31 -11.62
CA TYR A 165 -9.20 -19.59 -11.76
C TYR A 165 -9.31 -20.49 -10.53
N GLY A 166 -10.01 -20.07 -9.48
CA GLY A 166 -10.05 -20.75 -8.19
C GLY A 166 -8.85 -20.40 -7.30
N VAL A 167 -8.81 -21.00 -6.12
CA VAL A 167 -7.76 -20.77 -5.12
C VAL A 167 -6.43 -21.34 -5.61
N PRO A 168 -5.33 -20.56 -5.66
CA PRO A 168 -4.02 -21.04 -6.08
C PRO A 168 -3.33 -21.85 -4.99
N ASP A 169 -2.34 -22.67 -5.39
CA ASP A 169 -1.49 -23.40 -4.45
C ASP A 169 -0.52 -22.46 -3.71
N ARG A 170 -0.19 -21.29 -4.31
CA ARG A 170 0.70 -20.29 -3.74
C ARG A 170 0.51 -18.93 -4.39
N VAL A 171 0.70 -17.86 -3.60
CA VAL A 171 0.79 -16.48 -4.07
C VAL A 171 2.22 -15.95 -3.84
N THR A 172 2.79 -15.27 -4.84
CA THR A 172 4.03 -14.53 -4.68
C THR A 172 3.80 -13.09 -5.14
N PHE A 173 3.96 -12.15 -4.23
CA PHE A 173 4.01 -10.73 -4.52
C PHE A 173 5.44 -10.35 -4.88
N ILE A 174 5.62 -9.50 -5.86
CA ILE A 174 6.93 -9.19 -6.42
C ILE A 174 6.95 -7.71 -6.78
N GLU A 175 7.96 -6.99 -6.28
CA GLU A 175 8.17 -5.60 -6.64
C GLU A 175 9.63 -5.34 -6.98
N TYR A 176 9.84 -4.57 -8.04
CA TYR A 176 11.14 -4.04 -8.41
C TYR A 176 11.03 -2.55 -8.73
N ASP A 177 11.40 -1.72 -7.77
CA ASP A 177 11.54 -0.28 -7.94
C ASP A 177 12.97 0.05 -8.43
N SER A 178 13.12 0.31 -9.72
CA SER A 178 14.39 0.67 -10.35
C SER A 178 14.68 2.18 -10.29
N SER A 179 13.96 2.93 -9.48
CA SER A 179 14.07 4.38 -9.36
C SER A 179 15.48 4.82 -9.00
N ARG A 180 15.97 5.85 -9.70
CA ARG A 180 17.26 6.51 -9.45
C ARG A 180 17.22 7.96 -9.89
N PRO A 181 18.13 8.83 -9.41
CA PRO A 181 18.31 10.16 -9.97
C PRO A 181 18.69 10.09 -11.46
N ALA A 182 18.24 11.06 -12.26
CA ALA A 182 18.51 11.11 -13.70
C ALA A 182 20.03 11.23 -14.02
N SER A 183 20.81 11.81 -13.11
CA SER A 183 22.27 11.85 -13.21
C SER A 183 22.92 11.55 -11.86
N GLY A 184 24.06 10.86 -11.91
CA GLY A 184 24.72 10.36 -10.71
C GLY A 184 23.92 9.24 -10.02
N TRP A 185 24.53 8.63 -8.99
CA TRP A 185 23.86 7.65 -8.18
C TRP A 185 23.81 8.10 -6.72
N LYS A 186 22.66 7.87 -6.07
CA LYS A 186 22.46 8.05 -4.63
C LYS A 186 21.65 6.87 -4.09
N THR A 187 21.89 6.51 -2.85
CA THR A 187 21.10 5.51 -2.14
C THR A 187 19.73 6.10 -1.79
N ILE A 188 18.76 5.98 -2.69
CA ILE A 188 17.42 6.55 -2.53
C ILE A 188 16.38 5.47 -2.25
N LEU A 189 15.29 5.92 -1.63
CA LEU A 189 14.02 5.21 -1.50
C LEU A 189 12.89 6.14 -1.92
N THR A 190 11.84 5.61 -2.53
CA THR A 190 10.71 6.37 -3.10
C THR A 190 9.57 6.59 -2.11
N TRP A 191 9.56 5.89 -1.00
CA TRP A 191 8.51 5.90 0.01
C TRP A 191 9.05 6.08 1.44
N SER A 192 8.52 5.44 2.47
CA SER A 192 8.91 5.64 3.87
C SER A 192 10.23 4.94 4.21
N ILE A 193 11.27 5.71 4.49
CA ILE A 193 12.57 5.16 4.94
C ILE A 193 12.43 4.42 6.27
N GLU A 194 11.66 4.98 7.21
CA GLU A 194 11.44 4.41 8.53
C GLU A 194 10.81 3.00 8.43
N GLN A 195 9.74 2.85 7.66
CA GLN A 195 9.10 1.55 7.43
C GLN A 195 10.02 0.57 6.70
N PHE A 196 10.71 1.02 5.65
CA PHE A 196 11.65 0.17 4.92
C PHE A 196 12.77 -0.36 5.81
N VAL A 197 13.37 0.48 6.66
CA VAL A 197 14.42 0.05 7.61
C VAL A 197 13.87 -0.98 8.58
N ASN A 198 12.66 -0.77 9.11
CA ASN A 198 12.00 -1.72 10.00
C ASN A 198 11.81 -3.09 9.32
N GLU A 199 11.17 -3.13 8.16
CA GLU A 199 10.84 -4.34 7.42
C GLU A 199 12.09 -5.07 6.89
N SER A 200 13.14 -4.33 6.51
CA SER A 200 14.33 -4.92 5.89
C SER A 200 15.42 -5.33 6.86
N SER A 201 15.60 -4.62 7.98
CA SER A 201 16.76 -4.81 8.88
C SER A 201 16.43 -5.05 10.35
N ILE A 202 15.17 -4.85 10.76
CA ILE A 202 14.73 -5.12 12.14
C ILE A 202 13.85 -6.38 12.16
N GLU A 203 12.82 -6.44 11.30
CA GLU A 203 11.96 -7.61 11.24
C GLU A 203 12.68 -8.82 10.62
N ARG A 204 12.42 -10.00 11.19
CA ARG A 204 12.92 -11.26 10.61
C ARG A 204 12.15 -11.57 9.34
N SER A 205 12.85 -11.99 8.30
CA SER A 205 12.22 -12.47 7.06
C SER A 205 11.19 -13.58 7.35
N ALA A 206 10.06 -13.53 6.69
CA ALA A 206 8.98 -14.48 6.90
C ALA A 206 8.25 -14.87 5.61
N VAL A 207 7.69 -16.09 5.61
CA VAL A 207 6.79 -16.61 4.58
C VAL A 207 5.55 -17.15 5.25
N MET A 208 4.38 -16.72 4.80
CA MET A 208 3.08 -17.22 5.28
C MET A 208 2.80 -18.61 4.67
N LEU A 209 2.32 -19.54 5.49
CA LEU A 209 2.07 -20.94 5.08
C LEU A 209 0.59 -21.26 4.88
N GLY A 210 -0.30 -20.27 5.01
CA GLY A 210 -1.75 -20.40 5.03
C GLY A 210 -2.32 -20.36 6.45
N GLY A 211 -3.48 -19.69 6.62
CA GLY A 211 -3.98 -19.30 7.93
C GLY A 211 -3.00 -18.36 8.63
N ASP A 212 -2.87 -18.50 9.92
CA ASP A 212 -1.94 -17.74 10.79
C ASP A 212 -0.54 -18.38 10.91
N ARG A 213 -0.27 -19.44 10.16
CA ARG A 213 1.01 -20.15 10.20
C ARG A 213 2.10 -19.38 9.44
N VAL A 214 3.22 -19.15 10.11
CA VAL A 214 4.36 -18.41 9.59
C VAL A 214 5.64 -19.23 9.68
N ARG A 215 6.44 -19.20 8.63
CA ARG A 215 7.83 -19.66 8.66
C ARG A 215 8.75 -18.46 8.76
N LEU A 216 9.32 -18.27 9.95
CA LEU A 216 10.31 -17.24 10.17
C LEU A 216 11.71 -17.74 9.73
N SER A 217 12.47 -16.87 9.09
CA SER A 217 13.91 -17.05 8.90
C SER A 217 14.66 -16.84 10.22
N LYS A 218 15.92 -17.28 10.30
CA LYS A 218 16.85 -16.88 11.37
C LYS A 218 17.32 -15.43 11.17
N ASP A 219 17.36 -14.96 9.92
CA ASP A 219 17.89 -13.68 9.52
C ASP A 219 16.79 -12.67 9.18
N VAL A 220 17.14 -11.38 9.23
CA VAL A 220 16.33 -10.27 8.75
C VAL A 220 16.25 -10.24 7.21
N ALA A 221 15.28 -9.50 6.66
CA ALA A 221 14.99 -9.54 5.23
C ALA A 221 16.19 -9.14 4.35
N VAL A 222 17.02 -8.16 4.76
CA VAL A 222 18.21 -7.72 3.99
C VAL A 222 19.22 -8.86 3.75
N MET A 223 19.23 -9.89 4.62
CA MET A 223 20.07 -11.08 4.48
C MET A 223 19.37 -12.23 3.75
N CYS A 224 18.04 -12.22 3.64
CA CYS A 224 17.23 -13.24 2.97
C CYS A 224 16.87 -12.77 1.57
N ARG A 225 17.67 -13.19 0.57
CA ARG A 225 17.54 -12.71 -0.82
C ARG A 225 17.16 -13.81 -1.80
N GLU A 226 16.33 -13.45 -2.76
CA GLU A 226 15.93 -14.29 -3.88
C GLU A 226 16.24 -13.64 -5.23
N ASP A 227 16.60 -14.47 -6.22
CA ASP A 227 16.81 -14.00 -7.61
C ASP A 227 15.46 -13.60 -8.23
N MET A 228 15.33 -12.31 -8.59
CA MET A 228 14.12 -11.77 -9.21
C MET A 228 13.92 -12.28 -10.65
N ALA A 229 14.96 -12.83 -11.30
CA ALA A 229 14.86 -13.39 -12.64
C ALA A 229 13.82 -14.51 -12.72
N LYS A 230 13.69 -15.33 -11.67
CA LYS A 230 12.70 -16.43 -11.63
C LYS A 230 11.25 -15.97 -11.68
N TYR A 231 11.01 -14.70 -11.37
CA TYR A 231 9.68 -14.09 -11.36
C TYR A 231 9.43 -13.20 -12.57
N PHE A 232 10.38 -12.29 -12.87
CA PHE A 232 10.18 -11.30 -13.94
C PHE A 232 10.55 -11.81 -15.33
N ARG A 233 11.54 -12.72 -15.48
CA ARG A 233 11.97 -13.20 -16.81
C ARG A 233 10.82 -13.72 -17.68
N PRO A 234 9.79 -14.39 -17.14
CA PRO A 234 8.67 -14.84 -17.96
C PRO A 234 7.82 -13.69 -18.53
N ILE A 235 7.71 -12.57 -17.82
CA ILE A 235 6.76 -11.49 -18.11
C ILE A 235 7.41 -10.18 -18.55
N MET A 236 8.70 -10.00 -18.29
CA MET A 236 9.42 -8.78 -18.63
C MET A 236 10.89 -9.08 -18.92
N LYS A 237 11.42 -8.54 -20.04
CA LYS A 237 12.84 -8.58 -20.34
C LYS A 237 13.54 -7.40 -19.68
N MET A 238 14.59 -7.69 -18.92
CA MET A 238 15.49 -6.69 -18.30
C MET A 238 16.93 -7.04 -18.65
N ALA A 239 17.80 -6.05 -18.69
CA ALA A 239 19.24 -6.25 -18.94
C ALA A 239 19.87 -7.06 -17.79
N ASP A 240 19.43 -6.79 -16.55
CA ASP A 240 19.84 -7.49 -15.33
C ASP A 240 18.67 -7.60 -14.36
N TYR A 241 18.66 -8.67 -13.57
CA TYR A 241 17.63 -8.93 -12.56
C TYR A 241 18.27 -8.85 -11.17
N PRO A 242 17.79 -7.96 -10.30
CA PRO A 242 18.33 -7.85 -8.95
C PRO A 242 18.02 -9.08 -8.11
N LYS A 243 18.69 -9.18 -6.95
CA LYS A 243 18.28 -10.08 -5.86
C LYS A 243 17.39 -9.28 -4.91
N GLY A 244 16.12 -9.65 -4.79
CA GLY A 244 15.16 -9.03 -3.90
C GLY A 244 15.23 -9.58 -2.48
N PHE A 245 14.81 -8.78 -1.49
CA PHE A 245 14.62 -9.19 -0.10
C PHE A 245 13.31 -9.95 0.05
N VAL A 246 13.30 -11.02 0.85
CA VAL A 246 12.05 -11.68 1.27
C VAL A 246 11.55 -10.97 2.52
N VAL A 247 10.56 -10.13 2.36
CA VAL A 247 10.03 -9.24 3.41
C VAL A 247 8.75 -9.84 4.01
N PRO A 248 8.58 -9.87 5.34
CA PRO A 248 7.28 -10.12 5.95
C PRO A 248 6.37 -8.92 5.66
N HIS A 249 5.17 -9.17 5.10
CA HIS A 249 4.34 -8.05 4.67
C HIS A 249 2.84 -8.35 4.83
N GLU A 250 2.03 -7.31 5.01
CA GLU A 250 0.62 -7.40 5.39
C GLU A 250 -0.26 -8.06 4.32
N GLU A 251 0.03 -7.85 3.02
CA GLU A 251 -0.74 -8.51 1.96
C GLU A 251 -0.56 -10.03 2.02
N CYS A 252 0.63 -10.52 2.38
CA CYS A 252 0.87 -11.94 2.55
C CYS A 252 0.04 -12.50 3.71
N ALA A 253 -0.01 -11.78 4.83
CA ALA A 253 -0.76 -12.17 6.01
C ALA A 253 -2.27 -12.20 5.73
N SER A 254 -2.80 -11.15 5.11
CA SER A 254 -4.23 -11.06 4.81
C SER A 254 -4.68 -12.11 3.78
N ILE A 255 -3.88 -12.41 2.76
CA ILE A 255 -4.18 -13.48 1.79
C ILE A 255 -4.09 -14.86 2.45
N ALA A 256 -3.04 -15.09 3.27
CA ALA A 256 -2.91 -16.35 3.98
C ALA A 256 -4.10 -16.64 4.90
N MET A 257 -4.54 -15.63 5.66
CA MET A 257 -5.69 -15.76 6.57
C MET A 257 -7.02 -15.92 5.84
N LEU A 258 -7.28 -15.09 4.83
CA LEU A 258 -8.60 -15.03 4.19
C LEU A 258 -8.86 -16.19 3.22
N PHE A 259 -7.80 -16.74 2.60
CA PHE A 259 -7.93 -17.77 1.58
C PHE A 259 -7.20 -19.07 1.91
N ASN A 260 -6.53 -19.14 3.05
CA ASN A 260 -5.71 -20.28 3.51
C ASN A 260 -4.64 -20.68 2.47
N VAL A 261 -3.95 -19.71 1.87
CA VAL A 261 -2.98 -19.91 0.79
C VAL A 261 -1.60 -19.47 1.25
N PRO A 262 -0.54 -20.25 1.01
CA PRO A 262 0.83 -19.81 1.23
C PRO A 262 1.16 -18.55 0.41
N ALA A 263 1.74 -17.54 1.07
CA ALA A 263 2.05 -16.27 0.44
C ALA A 263 3.43 -15.74 0.87
N LYS A 264 4.13 -15.06 -0.03
CA LYS A 264 5.37 -14.34 0.25
C LYS A 264 5.51 -13.10 -0.60
N PHE A 265 6.30 -12.14 -0.12
CA PHE A 265 6.68 -10.93 -0.83
C PHE A 265 8.19 -10.89 -1.08
N VAL A 266 8.58 -10.56 -2.32
CA VAL A 266 9.97 -10.36 -2.71
C VAL A 266 10.12 -8.96 -3.28
N TYR A 267 10.85 -8.12 -2.57
CA TYR A 267 11.03 -6.70 -2.86
C TYR A 267 12.45 -6.37 -3.27
N ALA A 268 12.62 -5.65 -4.36
CA ALA A 268 13.90 -5.12 -4.80
C ALA A 268 13.79 -3.64 -5.15
N ILE A 269 14.84 -2.91 -4.82
CA ILE A 269 15.09 -1.55 -5.29
C ILE A 269 16.31 -1.57 -6.21
N HIS A 270 16.74 -0.40 -6.69
CA HIS A 270 17.87 -0.30 -7.63
C HIS A 270 19.09 -1.14 -7.17
N PRO A 271 19.71 -1.97 -8.03
CA PRO A 271 20.72 -2.97 -7.64
C PRO A 271 21.87 -2.38 -6.82
N LYS A 272 22.41 -1.22 -7.20
CA LYS A 272 23.47 -0.54 -6.42
C LYS A 272 23.03 -0.15 -5.02
N THR A 273 21.75 0.23 -4.84
CA THR A 273 21.18 0.51 -3.52
C THR A 273 21.09 -0.78 -2.70
N MET A 274 20.58 -1.88 -3.31
CA MET A 274 20.53 -3.19 -2.65
C MET A 274 21.89 -3.65 -2.15
N GLU A 275 22.92 -3.59 -3.00
CA GLU A 275 24.29 -3.97 -2.65
C GLU A 275 24.86 -3.11 -1.52
N ARG A 276 24.61 -1.79 -1.59
CA ARG A 276 25.02 -0.85 -0.55
C ARG A 276 24.40 -1.19 0.79
N LEU A 277 23.10 -1.45 0.84
CA LEU A 277 22.39 -1.76 2.08
C LEU A 277 22.89 -3.08 2.70
N VAL A 278 23.08 -4.12 1.88
CA VAL A 278 23.66 -5.40 2.35
C VAL A 278 25.07 -5.21 2.92
N SER A 279 25.90 -4.39 2.25
CA SER A 279 27.25 -4.09 2.73
C SER A 279 27.24 -3.33 4.06
N LEU A 280 26.36 -2.33 4.18
CA LEU A 280 26.18 -1.58 5.42
C LEU A 280 25.71 -2.48 6.55
N TYR A 281 24.68 -3.28 6.33
CA TYR A 281 24.17 -4.21 7.34
C TYR A 281 25.24 -5.19 7.83
N LYS A 282 26.00 -5.78 6.90
CA LYS A 282 27.11 -6.68 7.26
C LYS A 282 28.21 -6.00 8.11
N LYS A 283 28.44 -4.71 7.89
CA LYS A 283 29.46 -3.94 8.60
C LYS A 283 28.98 -3.44 9.96
N GLN A 284 27.71 -3.01 10.06
CA GLN A 284 27.18 -2.28 11.22
C GLN A 284 26.25 -3.15 12.08
N GLY A 285 25.71 -4.26 11.54
CA GLY A 285 24.69 -5.09 12.18
C GLY A 285 23.27 -4.52 12.10
N GLU A 286 23.10 -3.30 11.58
CA GLU A 286 21.82 -2.62 11.45
C GLU A 286 21.83 -1.64 10.27
N LEU A 287 20.65 -1.20 9.84
CA LEU A 287 20.46 -0.06 8.94
C LEU A 287 19.81 1.09 9.70
N SER A 288 20.18 2.32 9.34
CA SER A 288 19.60 3.52 9.93
C SER A 288 18.87 4.37 8.86
N ASN A 289 17.99 5.26 9.29
CA ASN A 289 17.31 6.20 8.41
C ASN A 289 18.28 7.15 7.67
N HIS A 290 19.52 7.26 8.14
CA HIS A 290 20.57 8.10 7.51
C HIS A 290 21.27 7.40 6.35
N ASP A 291 21.14 6.09 6.21
CA ASP A 291 21.73 5.31 5.12
C ASP A 291 21.01 5.50 3.78
N LEU A 292 19.82 6.08 3.83
CA LEU A 292 18.94 6.30 2.69
C LEU A 292 18.53 7.77 2.56
N LEU A 293 18.27 8.20 1.33
CA LEU A 293 17.67 9.50 1.01
C LEU A 293 16.27 9.27 0.46
N LEU A 294 15.29 10.03 0.91
CA LEU A 294 13.99 10.02 0.27
C LEU A 294 14.09 10.60 -1.14
N GLY A 295 13.61 9.90 -2.16
CA GLY A 295 13.71 10.28 -3.56
C GLY A 295 13.19 11.69 -3.84
N ASP A 296 12.09 12.08 -3.18
CA ASP A 296 11.51 13.41 -3.28
C ASP A 296 12.39 14.55 -2.71
N ASN A 297 13.41 14.22 -1.92
CA ASN A 297 14.38 15.17 -1.39
C ASN A 297 15.59 15.36 -2.34
N VAL A 298 15.65 14.58 -3.41
CA VAL A 298 16.68 14.73 -4.45
C VAL A 298 16.26 15.85 -5.39
N LYS A 299 17.16 16.82 -5.62
CA LYS A 299 16.86 17.98 -6.48
C LYS A 299 16.72 17.65 -7.97
N MET A 300 17.09 16.43 -8.38
CA MET A 300 17.01 15.97 -9.77
C MET A 300 15.77 15.13 -10.01
N PRO A 301 15.22 15.10 -11.25
CA PRO A 301 14.17 14.18 -11.62
C PRO A 301 14.57 12.73 -11.34
N LEU A 302 13.61 11.92 -10.93
CA LEU A 302 13.76 10.48 -10.87
C LEU A 302 13.49 9.87 -12.24
N VAL A 303 14.27 8.86 -12.59
CA VAL A 303 14.06 7.97 -13.75
C VAL A 303 14.00 6.53 -13.29
N GLY A 304 13.60 5.62 -14.18
CA GLY A 304 13.37 4.23 -13.86
C GLY A 304 11.90 3.98 -13.58
N ARG A 305 11.57 2.76 -13.29
CA ARG A 305 10.19 2.26 -13.20
C ARG A 305 9.98 1.54 -11.89
N ASP A 306 8.76 1.61 -11.40
CA ASP A 306 8.28 0.71 -10.37
C ASP A 306 7.42 -0.38 -11.01
N ASN A 307 7.85 -1.63 -10.88
CA ASN A 307 7.25 -2.82 -11.48
C ASN A 307 6.72 -3.70 -10.36
N ILE A 308 5.41 -3.82 -10.28
CA ILE A 308 4.73 -4.61 -9.26
C ILE A 308 3.96 -5.72 -9.95
N ALA A 309 4.13 -6.95 -9.48
CA ALA A 309 3.42 -8.10 -9.99
C ALA A 309 2.95 -9.04 -8.87
N VAL A 310 1.88 -9.76 -9.16
CA VAL A 310 1.40 -10.90 -8.38
C VAL A 310 1.49 -12.13 -9.24
N ARG A 311 2.10 -13.18 -8.72
CA ARG A 311 2.11 -14.51 -9.33
C ARG A 311 1.25 -15.47 -8.52
N LEU A 312 0.29 -16.06 -9.18
CA LEU A 312 -0.57 -17.13 -8.68
C LEU A 312 -0.14 -18.45 -9.29
N ASP A 313 0.36 -19.36 -8.47
CA ASP A 313 0.78 -20.69 -8.90
C ASP A 313 -0.34 -21.71 -8.67
N TYR A 314 -0.73 -22.41 -9.72
CA TYR A 314 -1.64 -23.57 -9.71
C TYR A 314 -0.88 -24.82 -10.14
N LYS A 315 -1.46 -26.00 -10.00
CA LYS A 315 -0.85 -27.28 -10.43
C LYS A 315 -0.41 -27.25 -11.89
N ASP A 316 -1.29 -26.79 -12.78
CA ASP A 316 -1.15 -26.85 -14.24
C ASP A 316 -0.75 -25.52 -14.89
N LYS A 317 -0.79 -24.41 -14.17
CA LYS A 317 -0.54 -23.06 -14.72
C LYS A 317 0.08 -22.11 -13.71
N ALA A 318 0.55 -20.98 -14.20
CA ALA A 318 0.85 -19.78 -13.42
C ALA A 318 0.18 -18.57 -14.06
N VAL A 319 -0.43 -17.73 -13.25
CA VAL A 319 -1.09 -16.49 -13.68
C VAL A 319 -0.35 -15.32 -13.07
N TYR A 320 -0.10 -14.29 -13.85
CA TYR A 320 0.48 -13.04 -13.37
C TYR A 320 -0.47 -11.87 -13.65
N TYR A 321 -0.54 -10.96 -12.68
CA TYR A 321 -1.04 -9.61 -12.86
C TYR A 321 0.10 -8.65 -12.59
N MET A 322 0.27 -7.64 -13.44
CA MET A 322 1.42 -6.74 -13.38
C MET A 322 1.01 -5.31 -13.75
N ASN A 323 1.52 -4.36 -13.00
CA ASN A 323 1.59 -2.94 -13.39
C ASN A 323 3.05 -2.50 -13.45
N SER A 324 3.37 -1.61 -14.38
CA SER A 324 4.68 -0.98 -14.51
C SER A 324 4.48 0.50 -14.75
N MET A 325 4.98 1.33 -13.85
CA MET A 325 4.83 2.78 -13.91
C MET A 325 6.20 3.46 -14.03
N ASP A 326 6.34 4.37 -14.98
CA ASP A 326 7.60 5.10 -15.19
C ASP A 326 7.62 6.40 -14.38
N ASN A 327 8.75 6.71 -13.75
CA ASN A 327 8.91 7.96 -13.01
C ASN A 327 8.85 9.20 -13.91
N SER A 328 9.29 9.10 -15.18
CA SER A 328 9.24 10.21 -16.13
C SER A 328 7.82 10.68 -16.46
N ASP A 329 6.84 9.77 -16.33
CA ASP A 329 5.43 10.06 -16.59
C ASP A 329 4.73 10.68 -15.37
N GLN A 330 5.37 10.69 -14.19
CA GLN A 330 4.76 11.15 -12.94
C GLN A 330 5.06 12.63 -12.67
N LYS A 331 4.07 13.49 -12.94
CA LYS A 331 4.21 14.94 -12.68
C LYS A 331 3.99 15.26 -11.20
N GLY A 332 5.06 15.65 -10.51
CA GLY A 332 4.99 16.13 -9.12
C GLY A 332 4.94 15.03 -8.05
N THR A 333 5.16 13.77 -8.44
CA THR A 333 5.30 12.62 -7.55
C THR A 333 6.26 11.60 -8.17
N ASN A 334 6.42 10.43 -7.59
CA ASN A 334 7.15 9.30 -8.14
C ASN A 334 6.21 8.13 -8.46
N ALA A 335 6.70 7.13 -9.18
CA ALA A 335 5.91 5.98 -9.62
C ALA A 335 5.29 5.22 -8.45
N THR A 336 6.07 4.88 -7.44
CA THR A 336 5.61 4.14 -6.25
C THR A 336 4.48 4.88 -5.51
N CYS A 337 4.67 6.18 -5.23
CA CYS A 337 3.63 6.97 -4.56
C CYS A 337 2.36 7.13 -5.43
N ALA A 338 2.52 7.22 -6.75
CA ALA A 338 1.37 7.29 -7.67
C ALA A 338 0.55 5.99 -7.65
N GLN A 339 1.20 4.82 -7.62
CA GLN A 339 0.55 3.51 -7.49
C GLN A 339 -0.17 3.37 -6.15
N VAL A 340 0.49 3.75 -5.04
CA VAL A 340 -0.15 3.74 -3.70
C VAL A 340 -1.39 4.64 -3.67
N ALA A 341 -1.33 5.82 -4.31
CA ALA A 341 -2.46 6.74 -4.38
C ALA A 341 -3.69 6.14 -5.07
N VAL A 342 -3.52 5.22 -6.03
CA VAL A 342 -4.66 4.50 -6.66
C VAL A 342 -5.39 3.67 -5.60
N GLY A 343 -4.69 2.90 -4.78
CA GLY A 343 -5.29 2.11 -3.70
C GLY A 343 -6.02 2.98 -2.67
N VAL A 344 -5.39 4.10 -2.25
CA VAL A 344 -6.02 5.06 -1.32
C VAL A 344 -7.33 5.62 -1.90
N LEU A 345 -7.32 6.03 -3.16
CA LEU A 345 -8.50 6.61 -3.81
C LEU A 345 -9.59 5.56 -4.07
N ALA A 346 -9.22 4.32 -4.38
CA ALA A 346 -10.16 3.19 -4.50
C ALA A 346 -10.89 2.95 -3.16
N GLY A 347 -10.14 2.87 -2.05
CA GLY A 347 -10.70 2.72 -0.72
C GLY A 347 -11.54 3.92 -0.30
N LEU A 348 -11.06 5.14 -0.54
CA LEU A 348 -11.79 6.38 -0.23
C LEU A 348 -13.12 6.45 -1.01
N ARG A 349 -13.11 6.14 -2.31
CA ARG A 349 -14.33 6.09 -3.13
C ARG A 349 -15.32 5.07 -2.58
N THR A 350 -14.84 3.91 -2.16
CA THR A 350 -15.68 2.86 -1.56
C THR A 350 -16.30 3.33 -0.25
N LEU A 351 -15.54 4.02 0.62
CA LEU A 351 -16.08 4.62 1.86
C LEU A 351 -17.11 5.70 1.59
N LEU A 352 -16.89 6.53 0.57
CA LEU A 352 -17.78 7.65 0.24
C LEU A 352 -19.11 7.21 -0.38
N LYS A 353 -19.16 6.06 -1.07
CA LYS A 353 -20.42 5.43 -1.52
C LYS A 353 -21.36 5.11 -0.36
N GLY A 354 -20.81 4.69 0.78
CA GLY A 354 -21.53 4.56 2.04
C GLY A 354 -22.45 3.35 2.17
N ASP A 355 -22.24 2.30 1.37
CA ASP A 355 -23.05 1.07 1.31
C ASP A 355 -22.39 -0.14 1.99
N LEU A 356 -21.25 0.07 2.65
CA LEU A 356 -20.58 -0.99 3.39
C LEU A 356 -21.17 -1.15 4.81
N PRO A 357 -21.46 -2.37 5.25
CA PRO A 357 -21.72 -2.69 6.65
C PRO A 357 -20.55 -2.28 7.57
N SER A 358 -20.85 -1.92 8.80
CA SER A 358 -19.84 -1.56 9.81
C SER A 358 -19.01 -2.78 10.18
N ARG A 359 -17.77 -2.80 9.83
CA ARG A 359 -16.73 -3.78 10.22
C ARG A 359 -15.35 -3.38 9.68
N VAL A 360 -14.34 -4.18 10.02
CA VAL A 360 -13.00 -4.13 9.41
C VAL A 360 -12.99 -4.89 8.08
N TYR A 361 -12.41 -4.26 7.06
CA TYR A 361 -12.23 -4.81 5.72
C TYR A 361 -10.76 -4.76 5.31
N PHE A 362 -10.28 -5.81 4.68
CA PHE A 362 -9.08 -5.79 3.84
C PHE A 362 -9.49 -5.69 2.36
N THR A 363 -8.62 -5.17 1.51
CA THR A 363 -8.97 -4.77 0.15
C THR A 363 -9.47 -5.90 -0.75
N SER A 364 -8.99 -7.14 -0.56
CA SER A 364 -9.51 -8.33 -1.25
C SER A 364 -11.00 -8.61 -0.97
N GLU A 365 -11.52 -8.12 0.17
CA GLU A 365 -12.94 -8.24 0.52
C GLU A 365 -13.81 -7.15 -0.12
N LEU A 366 -13.20 -6.10 -0.68
CA LEU A 366 -13.87 -4.98 -1.36
C LEU A 366 -14.00 -5.18 -2.87
N PHE A 367 -13.56 -6.32 -3.39
CA PHE A 367 -13.50 -6.63 -4.81
C PHE A 367 -14.79 -6.29 -5.56
N ASN A 368 -15.94 -6.79 -5.08
CA ASN A 368 -17.27 -6.57 -5.68
C ASN A 368 -17.97 -5.28 -5.18
N LYS A 369 -17.25 -4.35 -4.54
CA LYS A 369 -17.77 -3.08 -4.03
C LYS A 369 -17.32 -1.87 -4.85
N GLY A 370 -16.82 -2.13 -6.06
CA GLY A 370 -16.29 -1.12 -6.99
C GLY A 370 -14.84 -0.73 -6.73
N TYR A 371 -14.16 -1.44 -5.81
CA TYR A 371 -12.72 -1.27 -5.59
C TYR A 371 -11.92 -1.74 -6.80
N LYS A 372 -12.18 -2.98 -7.26
CA LYS A 372 -11.54 -3.56 -8.44
C LYS A 372 -11.71 -2.66 -9.67
N ASP A 373 -12.95 -2.28 -9.98
CA ASP A 373 -13.26 -1.50 -11.18
C ASP A 373 -12.48 -0.17 -11.16
N PHE A 374 -12.45 0.50 -10.01
CA PHE A 374 -11.66 1.72 -9.86
C PHE A 374 -10.17 1.50 -10.11
N VAL A 375 -9.61 0.41 -9.59
CA VAL A 375 -8.18 0.07 -9.77
C VAL A 375 -7.89 -0.15 -11.26
N LEU A 376 -8.71 -0.97 -11.94
CA LEU A 376 -8.52 -1.28 -13.36
C LEU A 376 -8.70 -0.05 -14.26
N ASP A 377 -9.63 0.86 -13.93
CA ASP A 377 -9.82 2.12 -14.63
C ASP A 377 -8.68 3.14 -14.40
N SER A 378 -7.93 2.99 -13.31
CA SER A 378 -6.96 3.99 -12.85
C SER A 378 -5.50 3.64 -13.17
N MET A 379 -5.22 2.38 -13.50
CA MET A 379 -3.86 1.92 -13.86
C MET A 379 -3.92 0.76 -14.85
N ALA A 380 -3.00 0.77 -15.82
CA ALA A 380 -2.84 -0.32 -16.77
C ALA A 380 -2.39 -1.60 -16.04
N VAL A 381 -3.19 -2.64 -16.05
CA VAL A 381 -2.87 -3.94 -15.46
C VAL A 381 -2.78 -4.98 -16.55
N GLN A 382 -1.60 -5.58 -16.70
CA GLN A 382 -1.35 -6.66 -17.65
C GLN A 382 -1.66 -8.01 -17.00
N LYS A 383 -2.18 -8.95 -17.78
CA LYS A 383 -2.37 -10.33 -17.35
C LYS A 383 -1.56 -11.26 -18.25
N PHE A 384 -0.84 -12.20 -17.64
CA PHE A 384 -0.13 -13.27 -18.35
C PHE A 384 -0.56 -14.63 -17.79
N VAL A 385 -0.84 -15.57 -18.66
CA VAL A 385 -1.14 -16.96 -18.29
C VAL A 385 -0.11 -17.89 -18.93
N PHE A 386 0.47 -18.75 -18.11
CA PHE A 386 1.44 -19.77 -18.54
C PHE A 386 0.91 -21.16 -18.19
N LYS A 387 0.95 -22.07 -19.15
CA LYS A 387 0.75 -23.51 -18.89
C LYS A 387 2.07 -24.12 -18.38
N LYS A 388 1.97 -25.00 -17.39
CA LYS A 388 3.10 -25.80 -16.91
C LYS A 388 3.15 -27.11 -17.71
N LYS A 389 4.26 -27.35 -18.41
CA LYS A 389 4.51 -28.60 -19.12
C LYS A 389 5.95 -29.06 -18.85
N ASN A 390 6.11 -30.26 -18.27
CA ASN A 390 7.41 -30.83 -17.89
C ASN A 390 8.26 -29.84 -17.05
N GLY A 391 7.66 -29.20 -16.05
CA GLY A 391 8.32 -28.22 -15.15
C GLY A 391 8.64 -26.87 -15.81
N LYS A 392 8.38 -26.68 -17.10
CA LYS A 392 8.61 -25.42 -17.82
C LYS A 392 7.31 -24.60 -17.96
N LEU A 393 7.43 -23.29 -17.90
CA LEU A 393 6.34 -22.35 -18.18
C LEU A 393 6.34 -22.00 -19.68
N LYS A 394 5.21 -22.20 -20.35
CA LYS A 394 4.97 -21.73 -21.71
C LYS A 394 3.80 -20.76 -21.71
N MET A 395 4.01 -19.53 -22.18
CA MET A 395 2.98 -18.52 -22.27
C MET A 395 1.82 -19.05 -23.16
N SER A 396 0.60 -18.95 -22.65
CA SER A 396 -0.62 -19.33 -23.35
C SER A 396 -1.54 -18.13 -23.61
N GLU A 397 -1.42 -17.07 -22.81
CA GLU A 397 -2.23 -15.85 -22.96
C GLU A 397 -1.45 -14.64 -22.44
N HIS A 398 -1.59 -13.51 -23.14
CA HIS A 398 -1.15 -12.21 -22.67
C HIS A 398 -2.24 -11.18 -22.99
N VAL A 399 -2.74 -10.52 -21.98
CA VAL A 399 -3.67 -9.38 -22.09
C VAL A 399 -2.89 -8.15 -21.65
N PRO A 400 -2.58 -7.22 -22.57
CA PRO A 400 -1.72 -6.06 -22.25
C PRO A 400 -2.41 -5.07 -21.30
N GLU A 401 -3.73 -5.05 -21.27
CA GLU A 401 -4.51 -4.24 -20.33
C GLU A 401 -5.86 -4.93 -20.07
N ILE A 402 -6.16 -5.17 -18.81
CA ILE A 402 -7.46 -5.70 -18.36
C ILE A 402 -8.33 -4.55 -17.84
N HIS A 403 -9.63 -4.61 -18.15
CA HIS A 403 -10.65 -3.61 -17.77
C HIS A 403 -11.71 -4.21 -16.84
#